data_7a42a3ba6c555bde6dce31f786b494b3
#
_entry.id   7a42a3ba6c555bde6dce31f786b494b3
#
_cell.length_a   1.000
_cell.length_b   1.000
_cell.length_c   1.000
_cell.angle_alpha   90.00
_cell.angle_beta   90.00
_cell.angle_gamma   90.00
#
_symmetry.space_group_name_H-M   'P 1'
#
loop_
_entity.id
_entity.type
_entity.pdbx_description
1 polymer ?
#
loop_
_entity_poly.entity_id
_entity_poly.type
_entity_poly.pdbx_seq_one_letter_code
_entity_poly.pdbx_strand_id
1 'polypeptide(L)'
;MKRIVLSEGKRDVFLVEQFFERIGRNVEIDTFHASEVAKGEVKGQETRKIQNFMERRNPYDLLVKSEGGKPDLKRIFTKLIRSLSAREMGFVLLIDLDNRPLSALFDELNQKVRGNYDGNEYGIEMTEKIGEDTDIIAAEALFFAVDDSTTSSFDVLAFKKDLEHAAGIPSPDDTDEERINELLTEYSSVRRQMEAVLL
;
A
#
# COMPACT_ATOMS: atom_id res chain seq x y z
N MET A 1 16.12 -4.58 -0.17
CA MET A 1 15.45 -4.22 1.13
C MET A 1 14.09 -4.87 1.12
N LYS A 2 13.67 -5.54 2.21
CA LYS A 2 12.30 -6.09 2.31
C LYS A 2 11.27 -4.95 2.32
N ARG A 3 10.14 -5.15 1.65
CA ARG A 3 9.08 -4.15 1.50
C ARG A 3 7.70 -4.77 1.70
N ILE A 4 6.79 -4.04 2.33
CA ILE A 4 5.38 -4.41 2.46
C ILE A 4 4.55 -3.42 1.67
N VAL A 5 3.68 -3.93 0.80
CA VAL A 5 2.62 -3.15 0.14
C VAL A 5 1.29 -3.53 0.78
N LEU A 6 0.59 -2.54 1.33
CA LEU A 6 -0.80 -2.68 1.78
C LEU A 6 -1.74 -2.09 0.74
N SER A 7 -2.78 -2.83 0.38
CA SER A 7 -3.74 -2.45 -0.64
C SER A 7 -5.19 -2.74 -0.24
N GLU A 8 -6.14 -2.25 -1.01
CA GLU A 8 -7.56 -2.43 -0.74
C GLU A 8 -8.07 -3.80 -1.15
N GLY A 9 -7.74 -4.24 -2.37
CA GLY A 9 -8.34 -5.38 -3.01
C GLY A 9 -7.35 -6.30 -3.73
N LYS A 10 -7.90 -7.40 -4.26
CA LYS A 10 -7.10 -8.39 -5.00
C LYS A 10 -6.53 -7.85 -6.30
N ARG A 11 -7.25 -6.93 -6.95
CA ARG A 11 -6.78 -6.30 -8.19
C ARG A 11 -5.51 -5.48 -8.00
N ASP A 12 -5.40 -4.80 -6.85
CA ASP A 12 -4.18 -4.09 -6.50
C ASP A 12 -3.00 -5.04 -6.33
N VAL A 13 -3.24 -6.20 -5.70
CA VAL A 13 -2.22 -7.25 -5.55
C VAL A 13 -1.79 -7.74 -6.92
N PHE A 14 -2.75 -8.06 -7.80
CA PHE A 14 -2.48 -8.48 -9.18
C PHE A 14 -1.69 -7.42 -9.95
N LEU A 15 -2.05 -6.14 -9.83
CA LEU A 15 -1.30 -5.04 -10.45
C LEU A 15 0.17 -5.04 -10.03
N VAL A 16 0.45 -5.20 -8.73
CA VAL A 16 1.82 -5.22 -8.22
C VAL A 16 2.58 -6.45 -8.71
N GLU A 17 1.98 -7.64 -8.73
CA GLU A 17 2.60 -8.86 -9.25
C GLU A 17 2.95 -8.70 -10.72
N GLN A 18 2.00 -8.24 -11.55
CA GLN A 18 2.21 -8.01 -12.98
C GLN A 18 3.25 -6.92 -13.28
N PHE A 19 3.34 -5.90 -12.42
CA PHE A 19 4.38 -4.88 -12.53
C PHE A 19 5.78 -5.52 -12.45
N PHE A 20 6.06 -6.31 -11.43
CA PHE A 20 7.37 -6.96 -11.27
C PHE A 20 7.68 -7.98 -12.37
N GLU A 21 6.69 -8.73 -12.81
CA GLU A 21 6.82 -9.66 -13.94
C GLU A 21 7.24 -8.93 -15.22
N ARG A 22 6.59 -7.81 -15.54
CA ARG A 22 6.84 -7.04 -16.77
C ARG A 22 8.18 -6.33 -16.80
N ILE A 23 8.66 -5.84 -15.66
CA ILE A 23 9.98 -5.20 -15.61
C ILE A 23 11.14 -6.23 -15.61
N GLY A 24 10.82 -7.52 -15.59
CA GLY A 24 11.80 -8.59 -15.62
C GLY A 24 12.71 -8.66 -14.40
N ARG A 25 12.28 -8.07 -13.27
CA ARG A 25 13.01 -8.20 -12.01
C ARG A 25 12.57 -9.47 -11.29
N ASN A 26 13.54 -10.29 -10.95
CA ASN A 26 13.32 -11.47 -10.12
C ASN A 26 13.14 -11.06 -8.66
N VAL A 27 11.89 -10.71 -8.29
CA VAL A 27 11.49 -10.37 -6.93
C VAL A 27 10.62 -11.50 -6.39
N GLU A 28 11.02 -12.11 -5.29
CA GLU A 28 10.21 -13.13 -4.64
C GLU A 28 9.06 -12.45 -3.87
N ILE A 29 7.83 -12.63 -4.36
CA ILE A 29 6.61 -12.01 -3.83
C ILE A 29 5.82 -13.03 -3.03
N ASP A 30 5.40 -12.66 -1.82
CA ASP A 30 4.39 -13.36 -1.04
C ASP A 30 3.12 -12.51 -0.98
N THR A 31 1.95 -13.15 -1.06
CA THR A 31 0.66 -12.45 -1.06
C THR A 31 -0.23 -12.90 0.10
N PHE A 32 -1.10 -11.98 0.53
CA PHE A 32 -2.10 -12.27 1.55
C PHE A 32 -3.41 -11.50 1.27
N HIS A 33 -4.52 -12.23 1.22
CA HIS A 33 -5.84 -11.67 1.00
C HIS A 33 -6.70 -11.84 2.25
N ALA A 34 -6.94 -10.77 3.00
CA ALA A 34 -7.74 -10.83 4.22
C ALA A 34 -9.19 -11.28 3.96
N SER A 35 -9.74 -10.96 2.78
CA SER A 35 -11.09 -11.36 2.37
C SER A 35 -11.26 -12.87 2.12
N GLU A 36 -10.16 -13.61 1.92
CA GLU A 36 -10.19 -15.06 1.67
C GLU A 36 -10.10 -15.89 2.95
N VAL A 37 -9.78 -15.24 4.07
CA VAL A 37 -9.61 -15.92 5.36
C VAL A 37 -10.88 -15.81 6.18
N ALA A 38 -11.28 -16.89 6.83
CA ALA A 38 -12.44 -16.89 7.73
C ALA A 38 -12.29 -15.81 8.82
N LYS A 39 -13.36 -15.03 9.06
CA LYS A 39 -13.34 -13.84 9.93
C LYS A 39 -12.68 -14.06 11.29
N GLY A 40 -12.81 -15.23 11.90
CA GLY A 40 -12.20 -15.56 13.18
C GLY A 40 -10.70 -15.85 13.12
N GLU A 41 -10.16 -16.15 11.95
CA GLU A 41 -8.77 -16.58 11.73
C GLU A 41 -7.87 -15.50 11.14
N VAL A 42 -8.46 -14.47 10.51
CA VAL A 42 -7.73 -13.40 9.81
C VAL A 42 -6.62 -12.84 10.67
N LYS A 43 -6.93 -12.41 11.89
CA LYS A 43 -5.95 -11.78 12.79
C LYS A 43 -4.75 -12.69 13.09
N GLY A 44 -5.00 -13.98 13.32
CA GLY A 44 -3.94 -14.94 13.65
C GLY A 44 -3.03 -15.25 12.47
N GLN A 45 -3.62 -15.46 11.29
CA GLN A 45 -2.87 -15.75 10.07
C GLN A 45 -2.09 -14.52 9.60
N GLU A 46 -2.72 -13.35 9.60
CA GLU A 46 -2.13 -12.07 9.28
C GLU A 46 -0.89 -11.80 10.16
N THR A 47 -1.07 -11.86 11.49
CA THR A 47 0.01 -11.61 12.43
C THR A 47 1.19 -12.54 12.17
N ARG A 48 0.92 -13.82 11.96
CA ARG A 48 1.97 -14.82 11.69
C ARG A 48 2.70 -14.52 10.38
N LYS A 49 1.96 -14.17 9.32
CA LYS A 49 2.55 -13.90 8.01
C LYS A 49 3.42 -12.64 8.05
N ILE A 50 2.92 -11.55 8.60
CA ILE A 50 3.66 -10.31 8.77
C ILE A 50 4.89 -10.54 9.67
N GLN A 51 4.71 -11.22 10.79
CA GLN A 51 5.82 -11.51 11.71
C GLN A 51 6.92 -12.33 11.03
N ASN A 52 6.57 -13.40 10.34
CA ASN A 52 7.56 -14.22 9.61
C ASN A 52 8.30 -13.42 8.54
N PHE A 53 7.60 -12.55 7.83
CA PHE A 53 8.19 -11.67 6.84
C PHE A 53 9.16 -10.65 7.49
N MET A 54 8.72 -9.98 8.55
CA MET A 54 9.52 -9.00 9.29
C MET A 54 10.75 -9.62 9.96
N GLU A 55 10.64 -10.84 10.47
CA GLU A 55 11.74 -11.58 11.10
C GLU A 55 12.66 -12.28 10.08
N ARG A 56 12.42 -12.04 8.78
CA ARG A 56 13.21 -12.63 7.68
C ARG A 56 13.24 -14.16 7.71
N ARG A 57 12.16 -14.78 8.20
CA ARG A 57 12.02 -16.25 8.25
C ARG A 57 11.61 -16.87 6.93
N ASN A 58 11.37 -16.07 5.91
CA ASN A 58 11.03 -16.50 4.57
C ASN A 58 11.94 -15.81 3.53
N PRO A 59 12.08 -16.38 2.32
CA PRO A 59 12.95 -15.84 1.28
C PRO A 59 12.39 -14.58 0.60
N TYR A 60 11.11 -14.27 0.76
CA TYR A 60 10.43 -13.22 0.01
C TYR A 60 11.02 -11.83 0.24
N ASP A 61 11.11 -11.04 -0.82
CA ASP A 61 11.57 -9.65 -0.81
C ASP A 61 10.41 -8.68 -0.61
N LEU A 62 9.22 -9.09 -1.08
CA LEU A 62 8.01 -8.29 -1.07
C LEU A 62 6.84 -9.08 -0.47
N LEU A 63 6.12 -8.45 0.45
CA LEU A 63 4.81 -8.92 0.89
C LEU A 63 3.74 -7.96 0.39
N VAL A 64 2.84 -8.44 -0.47
CA VAL A 64 1.70 -7.67 -0.95
C VAL A 64 0.43 -8.16 -0.27
N LYS A 65 -0.30 -7.24 0.36
CA LYS A 65 -1.40 -7.58 1.23
C LYS A 65 -2.64 -6.76 0.91
N SER A 66 -3.80 -7.44 0.67
CA SER A 66 -5.09 -6.78 0.54
C SER A 66 -5.96 -6.97 1.77
N GLU A 67 -6.64 -5.89 2.18
CA GLU A 67 -7.42 -5.83 3.41
C GLU A 67 -8.92 -6.11 3.22
N GLY A 68 -9.38 -6.17 1.97
CA GLY A 68 -10.80 -6.36 1.65
C GLY A 68 -11.62 -5.08 1.72
N GLY A 69 -10.97 -3.93 1.60
CA GLY A 69 -11.60 -2.63 1.46
C GLY A 69 -10.90 -1.50 2.22
N LYS A 70 -11.15 -0.28 1.76
CA LYS A 70 -10.52 0.96 2.24
C LYS A 70 -10.60 1.20 3.75
N PRO A 71 -11.74 0.97 4.44
CA PRO A 71 -11.80 1.18 5.89
C PRO A 71 -10.87 0.25 6.67
N ASP A 72 -10.77 -1.01 6.26
CA ASP A 72 -9.90 -1.99 6.88
C ASP A 72 -8.43 -1.71 6.54
N LEU A 73 -8.12 -1.34 5.29
CA LEU A 73 -6.78 -0.91 4.88
C LEU A 73 -6.27 0.23 5.78
N LYS A 74 -7.02 1.32 5.91
CA LYS A 74 -6.64 2.46 6.76
C LYS A 74 -6.47 2.07 8.23
N ARG A 75 -7.36 1.20 8.73
CA ARG A 75 -7.30 0.69 10.11
C ARG A 75 -6.05 -0.15 10.36
N ILE A 76 -5.73 -1.06 9.46
CA ILE A 76 -4.56 -1.96 9.58
C ILE A 76 -3.28 -1.16 9.39
N PHE A 77 -3.21 -0.31 8.37
CA PHE A 77 -2.09 0.58 8.13
C PHE A 77 -1.69 1.34 9.40
N THR A 78 -2.64 2.07 9.98
CA THR A 78 -2.35 2.91 11.16
C THR A 78 -1.99 2.11 12.42
N LYS A 79 -2.36 0.83 12.50
CA LYS A 79 -1.93 -0.08 13.58
C LYS A 79 -0.54 -0.66 13.36
N LEU A 80 -0.18 -0.90 12.12
CA LEU A 80 1.10 -1.54 11.79
C LEU A 80 2.25 -0.54 11.68
N ILE A 81 1.97 0.70 11.28
CA ILE A 81 3.01 1.66 10.90
C ILE A 81 4.07 1.86 11.99
N ARG A 82 3.69 1.93 13.25
CA ARG A 82 4.64 2.04 14.36
C ARG A 82 5.57 0.82 14.46
N SER A 83 5.00 -0.38 14.28
CA SER A 83 5.78 -1.62 14.36
C SER A 83 6.71 -1.80 13.15
N LEU A 84 6.31 -1.29 11.99
CA LEU A 84 7.09 -1.33 10.76
C LEU A 84 8.19 -0.27 10.78
N SER A 85 7.88 0.92 11.29
CA SER A 85 8.84 2.02 11.46
C SER A 85 10.01 1.69 12.39
N ALA A 86 9.77 0.86 13.40
CA ALA A 86 10.81 0.37 14.30
C ALA A 86 11.77 -0.65 13.63
N ARG A 87 11.53 -1.00 12.38
CA ARG A 87 12.31 -1.98 11.61
C ARG A 87 12.66 -1.38 10.26
N GLU A 88 13.86 -1.50 9.81
CA GLU A 88 14.36 -1.01 8.53
C GLU A 88 13.70 -1.75 7.34
N MET A 89 12.40 -1.50 7.13
CA MET A 89 11.61 -2.08 6.07
C MET A 89 10.94 -0.99 5.25
N GLY A 90 10.96 -1.14 3.93
CA GLY A 90 10.16 -0.29 3.05
C GLY A 90 8.67 -0.57 3.23
N PHE A 91 7.87 0.48 3.13
CA PHE A 91 6.44 0.39 3.31
C PHE A 91 5.70 1.22 2.27
N VAL A 92 4.71 0.64 1.63
CA VAL A 92 3.91 1.31 0.59
C VAL A 92 2.43 1.15 0.91
N LEU A 93 1.70 2.25 0.85
CA LEU A 93 0.25 2.28 0.89
C LEU A 93 -0.29 2.47 -0.55
N LEU A 94 -0.97 1.46 -1.09
CA LEU A 94 -1.65 1.52 -2.38
C LEU A 94 -3.16 1.67 -2.13
N ILE A 95 -3.75 2.79 -2.58
CA ILE A 95 -5.10 3.19 -2.17
C ILE A 95 -5.82 4.02 -3.24
N ASP A 96 -7.15 3.94 -3.26
CA ASP A 96 -8.01 4.78 -4.09
C ASP A 96 -8.46 6.03 -3.33
N LEU A 97 -8.47 7.19 -4.00
CA LEU A 97 -8.88 8.46 -3.42
C LEU A 97 -10.36 8.78 -3.61
N ASP A 98 -11.09 8.08 -4.49
CA ASP A 98 -12.50 8.36 -4.83
C ASP A 98 -12.73 9.84 -5.22
N ASN A 99 -11.84 10.40 -6.03
CA ASN A 99 -11.80 11.82 -6.42
C ASN A 99 -11.59 12.81 -5.25
N ARG A 100 -11.16 12.35 -4.09
CA ARG A 100 -10.82 13.21 -2.97
C ARG A 100 -9.36 13.67 -3.08
N PRO A 101 -8.99 14.84 -2.56
CA PRO A 101 -7.60 15.26 -2.56
C PRO A 101 -6.73 14.37 -1.65
N LEU A 102 -5.47 14.20 -2.03
CA LEU A 102 -4.50 13.42 -1.26
C LEU A 102 -4.37 13.92 0.19
N SER A 103 -4.50 15.24 0.42
CA SER A 103 -4.50 15.82 1.77
C SER A 103 -5.59 15.25 2.67
N ALA A 104 -6.78 14.99 2.13
CA ALA A 104 -7.86 14.39 2.90
C ALA A 104 -7.54 12.96 3.37
N LEU A 105 -6.75 12.20 2.58
CA LEU A 105 -6.24 10.90 3.03
C LEU A 105 -5.32 11.07 4.25
N PHE A 106 -4.38 12.00 4.19
CA PHE A 106 -3.45 12.25 5.30
C PHE A 106 -4.17 12.73 6.57
N ASP A 107 -5.19 13.59 6.44
CA ASP A 107 -6.01 14.02 7.57
C ASP A 107 -6.71 12.82 8.24
N GLU A 108 -7.29 11.91 7.46
CA GLU A 108 -7.92 10.68 7.97
C GLU A 108 -6.92 9.73 8.64
N LEU A 109 -5.74 9.55 8.04
CA LEU A 109 -4.69 8.70 8.61
C LEU A 109 -4.19 9.29 9.93
N ASN A 110 -3.97 10.60 10.00
CA ASN A 110 -3.60 11.30 11.22
C ASN A 110 -4.64 11.13 12.33
N GLN A 111 -5.92 11.30 12.01
CA GLN A 111 -6.99 11.10 12.99
C GLN A 111 -6.99 9.66 13.55
N LYS A 112 -6.76 8.66 12.70
CA LYS A 112 -6.70 7.26 13.12
C LYS A 112 -5.44 6.94 13.94
N VAL A 113 -4.29 7.51 13.57
CA VAL A 113 -3.04 7.36 14.32
C VAL A 113 -3.18 7.92 15.72
N ARG A 114 -3.71 9.11 15.86
CA ARG A 114 -3.99 9.72 17.17
C ARG A 114 -4.93 8.86 18.03
N GLY A 115 -5.96 8.27 17.43
CA GLY A 115 -6.88 7.37 18.12
C GLY A 115 -6.27 6.03 18.53
N ASN A 116 -5.23 5.57 17.82
CA ASN A 116 -4.60 4.28 18.10
C ASN A 116 -3.44 4.33 19.11
N TYR A 117 -2.80 5.50 19.29
CA TYR A 117 -1.54 5.65 20.05
C TYR A 117 -1.63 6.74 21.12
N ASP A 118 -2.70 6.75 21.92
CA ASP A 118 -2.89 7.60 23.08
C ASP A 118 -2.49 9.08 22.89
N GLY A 119 -3.27 9.80 22.07
CA GLY A 119 -3.15 11.24 21.96
C GLY A 119 -2.30 11.73 20.79
N ASN A 120 -1.62 12.85 21.02
CA ASN A 120 -0.92 13.59 19.97
C ASN A 120 0.57 13.24 19.83
N GLU A 121 0.99 12.07 20.32
CA GLU A 121 2.41 11.70 20.33
C GLU A 121 2.94 11.27 18.96
N TYR A 122 2.03 10.94 18.02
CA TYR A 122 2.38 10.47 16.68
C TYR A 122 1.62 11.23 15.60
N GLY A 123 2.29 11.42 14.48
CA GLY A 123 1.71 12.05 13.30
C GLY A 123 2.17 11.43 12.01
N ILE A 124 1.46 11.79 10.94
CA ILE A 124 1.81 11.47 9.56
C ILE A 124 1.77 12.76 8.77
N GLU A 125 2.81 13.03 7.97
CA GLU A 125 2.83 14.15 7.04
C GLU A 125 3.40 13.75 5.68
N MET A 126 2.87 14.32 4.62
CA MET A 126 3.43 14.19 3.28
C MET A 126 4.68 15.08 3.20
N THR A 127 5.80 14.47 2.83
CA THR A 127 7.08 15.18 2.67
C THR A 127 7.32 15.62 1.24
N GLU A 128 6.99 14.76 0.29
CA GLU A 128 7.22 15.02 -1.12
C GLU A 128 6.12 14.41 -1.99
N LYS A 129 5.73 15.13 -3.04
CA LYS A 129 4.99 14.56 -4.17
C LYS A 129 6.02 14.10 -5.20
N ILE A 130 6.28 12.79 -5.26
CA ILE A 130 7.23 12.16 -6.19
C ILE A 130 6.77 12.35 -7.62
N GLY A 131 5.47 12.16 -7.87
CA GLY A 131 4.87 12.37 -9.17
C GLY A 131 3.36 12.38 -9.14
N GLU A 132 2.77 13.02 -10.17
CA GLU A 132 1.33 13.06 -10.37
C GLU A 132 1.02 12.99 -11.86
N ASP A 133 0.04 12.18 -12.20
CA ASP A 133 -0.47 12.07 -13.56
C ASP A 133 -2.00 12.05 -13.58
N THR A 134 -2.63 11.77 -14.72
CA THR A 134 -4.08 11.79 -14.88
C THR A 134 -4.79 10.93 -13.84
N ASP A 135 -4.31 9.71 -13.63
CA ASP A 135 -5.02 8.68 -12.87
C ASP A 135 -4.37 8.33 -11.52
N ILE A 136 -3.08 8.66 -11.33
CA ILE A 136 -2.31 8.20 -10.19
C ILE A 136 -1.39 9.30 -9.62
N ILE A 137 -1.20 9.26 -8.31
CA ILE A 137 -0.26 10.10 -7.55
C ILE A 137 0.71 9.19 -6.81
N ALA A 138 2.00 9.53 -6.87
CA ALA A 138 3.04 8.95 -6.02
C ALA A 138 3.55 10.02 -5.04
N ALA A 139 3.66 9.67 -3.78
CA ALA A 139 4.13 10.58 -2.74
C ALA A 139 4.97 9.85 -1.70
N GLU A 140 5.89 10.56 -1.08
CA GLU A 140 6.57 10.14 0.14
C GLU A 140 5.94 10.83 1.35
N ALA A 141 5.89 10.12 2.45
CA ALA A 141 5.37 10.63 3.72
C ALA A 141 6.21 10.14 4.89
N LEU A 142 6.15 10.85 6.00
CA LEU A 142 6.77 10.49 7.26
C LEU A 142 5.72 10.07 8.29
N PHE A 143 6.03 9.03 9.02
CA PHE A 143 5.43 8.72 10.32
C PHE A 143 6.44 9.15 11.39
N PHE A 144 6.02 9.98 12.33
CA PHE A 144 6.89 10.55 13.34
C PHE A 144 6.26 10.55 14.73
N ALA A 145 7.10 10.48 15.75
CA ALA A 145 6.73 10.81 17.12
C ALA A 145 7.01 12.29 17.39
N VAL A 146 6.17 12.94 18.20
CA VAL A 146 6.31 14.37 18.53
C VAL A 146 7.62 14.66 19.30
N ASP A 147 8.15 13.65 20.00
CA ASP A 147 9.43 13.74 20.71
C ASP A 147 10.65 13.37 19.83
N ASP A 148 10.47 13.25 18.53
CA ASP A 148 11.48 12.84 17.54
C ASP A 148 12.13 11.46 17.81
N SER A 149 11.58 10.69 18.72
CA SER A 149 12.12 9.36 19.08
C SER A 149 11.96 8.30 18.01
N THR A 150 11.05 8.53 17.06
CA THR A 150 10.76 7.62 15.95
C THR A 150 10.39 8.43 14.72
N THR A 151 11.14 8.24 13.65
CA THR A 151 10.81 8.81 12.33
C THR A 151 11.09 7.76 11.28
N SER A 152 10.13 7.54 10.39
CA SER A 152 10.26 6.59 9.29
C SER A 152 9.49 7.06 8.08
N SER A 153 10.11 6.99 6.89
CA SER A 153 9.42 7.27 5.64
C SER A 153 8.61 6.06 5.18
N PHE A 154 7.58 6.35 4.44
CA PHE A 154 6.80 5.38 3.68
C PHE A 154 6.27 6.03 2.41
N ASP A 155 5.96 5.20 1.43
CA ASP A 155 5.47 5.66 0.15
C ASP A 155 3.96 5.47 0.03
N VAL A 156 3.33 6.33 -0.76
CA VAL A 156 1.92 6.26 -1.11
C VAL A 156 1.80 6.22 -2.63
N LEU A 157 1.11 5.20 -3.13
CA LEU A 157 0.59 5.13 -4.49
C LEU A 157 -0.92 5.28 -4.41
N ALA A 158 -1.45 6.35 -4.96
CA ALA A 158 -2.87 6.66 -4.84
C ALA A 158 -3.51 6.82 -6.22
N PHE A 159 -4.48 5.97 -6.58
CA PHE A 159 -5.34 6.23 -7.72
C PHE A 159 -6.29 7.39 -7.40
N LYS A 160 -6.38 8.38 -8.30
CA LYS A 160 -7.20 9.58 -8.08
C LYS A 160 -8.68 9.27 -7.92
N LYS A 161 -9.19 8.33 -8.69
CA LYS A 161 -10.52 7.75 -8.52
C LYS A 161 -10.36 6.34 -7.94
N ASP A 162 -10.21 5.36 -8.79
CA ASP A 162 -9.99 3.95 -8.45
C ASP A 162 -9.18 3.25 -9.56
N LEU A 163 -8.61 2.09 -9.25
CA LEU A 163 -7.86 1.28 -10.21
C LEU A 163 -8.72 0.87 -11.40
N GLU A 164 -9.98 0.50 -11.15
CA GLU A 164 -10.91 0.08 -12.19
C GLU A 164 -11.16 1.18 -13.21
N HIS A 165 -11.31 2.41 -12.76
CA HIS A 165 -11.45 3.57 -13.63
C HIS A 165 -10.20 3.80 -14.48
N ALA A 166 -9.03 3.76 -13.85
CA ALA A 166 -7.75 3.92 -14.55
C ALA A 166 -7.55 2.83 -15.61
N ALA A 167 -7.96 1.60 -15.33
CA ALA A 167 -7.90 0.48 -16.26
C ALA A 167 -9.07 0.44 -17.26
N GLY A 168 -10.07 1.32 -17.13
CA GLY A 168 -11.26 1.31 -17.98
C GLY A 168 -12.13 0.07 -17.79
N ILE A 169 -12.14 -0.53 -16.61
CA ILE A 169 -12.96 -1.69 -16.26
C ILE A 169 -14.38 -1.20 -15.96
N PRO A 170 -15.41 -1.66 -16.70
CA PRO A 170 -16.76 -1.10 -16.60
C PRO A 170 -17.56 -1.57 -15.38
N SER A 171 -17.19 -2.73 -14.81
CA SER A 171 -17.91 -3.31 -13.67
C SER A 171 -16.94 -3.85 -12.62
N PRO A 172 -17.22 -3.67 -11.33
CA PRO A 172 -16.41 -4.25 -10.26
C PRO A 172 -16.37 -5.78 -10.24
N ASP A 173 -17.32 -6.43 -10.90
CA ASP A 173 -17.38 -7.90 -11.02
C ASP A 173 -16.54 -8.44 -12.20
N ASP A 174 -16.12 -7.58 -13.12
CA ASP A 174 -15.26 -7.96 -14.24
C ASP A 174 -13.80 -8.08 -13.77
N THR A 175 -13.24 -9.27 -13.93
CA THR A 175 -11.79 -9.50 -13.73
C THR A 175 -11.10 -9.32 -15.08
N ASP A 176 -10.91 -8.08 -15.49
CA ASP A 176 -10.23 -7.81 -16.75
C ASP A 176 -8.72 -7.64 -16.51
N GLU A 177 -8.04 -8.76 -16.34
CA GLU A 177 -6.58 -8.81 -16.13
C GLU A 177 -5.83 -8.19 -17.31
N GLU A 178 -6.36 -8.31 -18.53
CA GLU A 178 -5.77 -7.72 -19.72
C GLU A 178 -5.74 -6.19 -19.62
N ARG A 179 -6.80 -5.56 -19.14
CA ARG A 179 -6.88 -4.11 -18.94
C ARG A 179 -5.95 -3.61 -17.84
N ILE A 180 -5.82 -4.34 -16.75
CA ILE A 180 -4.82 -4.02 -15.71
C ILE A 180 -3.41 -4.12 -16.30
N ASN A 181 -3.16 -5.13 -17.11
CA ASN A 181 -1.90 -5.29 -17.81
C ASN A 181 -1.61 -4.15 -18.81
N GLU A 182 -2.63 -3.57 -19.44
CA GLU A 182 -2.47 -2.39 -20.31
C GLU A 182 -1.97 -1.16 -19.56
N LEU A 183 -2.33 -1.01 -18.27
CA LEU A 183 -1.79 0.06 -17.41
C LEU A 183 -0.29 -0.03 -17.19
N LEU A 184 0.32 -1.18 -17.43
CA LEU A 184 1.74 -1.44 -17.19
C LEU A 184 2.58 -1.37 -18.48
N THR A 185 2.04 -0.80 -19.55
CA THR A 185 2.83 -0.56 -20.78
C THR A 185 3.99 0.40 -20.51
N GLU A 186 5.03 0.32 -21.32
CA GLU A 186 6.30 1.05 -21.11
C GLU A 186 6.15 2.57 -20.92
N TYR A 187 5.14 3.16 -21.58
CA TYR A 187 4.91 4.60 -21.55
C TYR A 187 3.75 5.01 -20.62
N SER A 188 3.18 4.07 -19.87
CA SER A 188 2.05 4.39 -19.01
C SER A 188 2.50 5.20 -17.79
N SER A 189 1.62 6.11 -17.37
CA SER A 189 1.83 6.91 -16.16
C SER A 189 1.83 6.03 -14.90
N VAL A 190 0.96 5.04 -14.85
CA VAL A 190 0.84 4.11 -13.72
C VAL A 190 2.15 3.36 -13.53
N ARG A 191 2.71 2.77 -14.60
CA ARG A 191 3.99 2.07 -14.52
C ARG A 191 5.11 2.98 -14.03
N ARG A 192 5.22 4.20 -14.54
CA ARG A 192 6.24 5.18 -14.15
C ARG A 192 6.17 5.53 -12.66
N GLN A 193 4.95 5.76 -12.13
CA GLN A 193 4.77 6.05 -10.71
C GLN A 193 5.08 4.82 -9.84
N MET A 194 4.73 3.62 -10.30
CA MET A 194 5.10 2.38 -9.62
C MET A 194 6.62 2.16 -9.62
N GLU A 195 7.30 2.44 -10.73
CA GLU A 195 8.77 2.39 -10.79
C GLU A 195 9.41 3.34 -9.77
N ALA A 196 8.91 4.56 -9.65
CA ALA A 196 9.43 5.57 -8.73
C ALA A 196 9.28 5.18 -7.25
N VAL A 197 8.27 4.37 -6.92
CA VAL A 197 7.95 3.98 -5.53
C VAL A 197 8.45 2.57 -5.20
N LEU A 198 8.33 1.61 -6.13
CA LEU A 198 8.59 0.20 -5.85
C LEU A 198 10.03 -0.24 -6.17
N LEU A 199 10.81 0.56 -6.88
CA LEU A 199 12.19 0.24 -7.28
C LEU A 199 13.21 1.04 -6.52
#